data_a3d09c2ab7882a6f5efc8b8fbf9dc035
#
_entry.id   a3d09c2ab7882a6f5efc8b8fbf9dc035
#
_cell.length_a   1.000
_cell.length_b   1.000
_cell.length_c   1.000
_cell.angle_alpha   90.00
_cell.angle_beta   90.00
_cell.angle_gamma   90.00
#
_symmetry.space_group_name_H-M   'P 1'
#
loop_
_entity.id
_entity.type
_entity.pdbx_description
1 polymer ?
#
loop_
_entity_poly.entity_id
_entity_poly.type
_entity_poly.pdbx_seq_one_letter_code
_entity_poly.pdbx_strand_id
1 'polypeptide(L)'
;MSKRFSRIIALTCAVFLMASLLCVNGFAANDEAGYEKVCIYVDGEFNSYGLKVNTTTYVPIRAFCEALSAEVDWNGDDSTVTVTIEEGVTITATVDDQYMCVNGRYLYLPDGVIAMAGYVVVPIREIARAFNVSIEWNADDWTINVNTENMSVLESGDSFYDEDELYWMSQIIYAEAGNQPLEGMIGVGNVVTNRVADETFPDTIEDVICQPGQFDPVTNKAIYSMTPNEMSVVAAKICLEGYNTVGDSLFFVNPATGSVSWFDSHRTYVCTLQDHAFYN
;
A
#
# COMPACT_ATOMS: atom_id res chain seq x y z
N MET A 1 -30.64 -36.45 -27.22
CA MET A 1 -29.65 -35.45 -26.78
C MET A 1 -30.00 -34.73 -25.46
N SER A 2 -31.18 -34.93 -24.90
CA SER A 2 -31.70 -34.16 -23.73
C SER A 2 -31.26 -34.67 -22.33
N LYS A 3 -30.93 -35.93 -22.16
CA LYS A 3 -30.62 -36.51 -20.81
C LYS A 3 -29.15 -36.34 -20.34
N ARG A 4 -28.22 -36.01 -21.25
CA ARG A 4 -26.81 -35.74 -20.86
C ARG A 4 -26.59 -34.30 -20.42
N PHE A 5 -27.31 -33.35 -20.98
CA PHE A 5 -27.24 -31.93 -20.57
C PHE A 5 -27.80 -31.71 -19.16
N SER A 6 -28.89 -32.40 -18.82
CA SER A 6 -29.51 -32.28 -17.49
C SER A 6 -28.64 -32.86 -16.36
N ARG A 7 -27.76 -33.83 -16.65
CA ARG A 7 -26.85 -34.41 -15.63
C ARG A 7 -25.60 -33.55 -15.42
N ILE A 8 -25.15 -32.82 -16.42
CA ILE A 8 -24.01 -31.90 -16.28
C ILE A 8 -24.40 -30.65 -15.48
N ILE A 9 -25.61 -30.12 -15.73
CA ILE A 9 -26.13 -28.96 -14.95
C ILE A 9 -26.42 -29.39 -13.48
N ALA A 10 -26.90 -30.58 -13.24
CA ALA A 10 -27.13 -31.10 -11.87
C ALA A 10 -25.81 -31.38 -11.12
N LEU A 11 -24.72 -31.74 -11.81
CA LEU A 11 -23.40 -31.98 -11.19
C LEU A 11 -22.68 -30.68 -10.87
N THR A 12 -22.79 -29.66 -11.73
CA THR A 12 -22.26 -28.33 -11.46
C THR A 12 -22.99 -27.65 -10.30
N CYS A 13 -24.34 -27.72 -10.26
CA CYS A 13 -25.09 -27.17 -9.12
C CYS A 13 -24.80 -27.92 -7.80
N ALA A 14 -24.53 -29.22 -7.83
CA ALA A 14 -24.21 -29.99 -6.62
C ALA A 14 -22.81 -29.68 -6.08
N VAL A 15 -21.82 -29.35 -6.94
CA VAL A 15 -20.48 -28.89 -6.53
C VAL A 15 -20.55 -27.47 -5.98
N PHE A 16 -21.38 -26.58 -6.55
CA PHE A 16 -21.62 -25.23 -6.03
C PHE A 16 -22.34 -25.26 -4.67
N LEU A 17 -23.33 -26.16 -4.46
CA LEU A 17 -23.98 -26.28 -3.17
C LEU A 17 -23.08 -26.87 -2.07
N MET A 18 -22.08 -27.70 -2.40
CA MET A 18 -21.13 -28.19 -1.41
C MET A 18 -20.04 -27.16 -1.04
N ALA A 19 -19.65 -26.27 -1.94
CA ALA A 19 -18.72 -25.19 -1.63
C ALA A 19 -19.36 -24.14 -0.70
N SER A 20 -20.65 -23.82 -0.89
CA SER A 20 -21.38 -22.89 -0.01
C SER A 20 -21.73 -23.48 1.37
N LEU A 21 -21.78 -24.80 1.52
CA LEU A 21 -22.03 -25.45 2.82
C LEU A 21 -20.78 -25.55 3.71
N LEU A 22 -19.58 -25.34 3.18
CA LEU A 22 -18.34 -25.39 3.96
C LEU A 22 -18.03 -24.07 4.69
N CYS A 23 -18.64 -22.96 4.27
CA CYS A 23 -18.49 -21.67 4.96
C CYS A 23 -19.55 -21.40 6.04
N VAL A 24 -20.61 -22.24 6.17
CA VAL A 24 -21.75 -22.03 7.10
C VAL A 24 -21.44 -22.40 8.55
N ASN A 25 -20.27 -22.95 8.84
CA ASN A 25 -19.84 -23.12 10.22
C ASN A 25 -18.82 -22.00 10.54
N GLY A 26 -19.32 -20.86 10.99
CA GLY A 26 -18.57 -19.68 11.42
C GLY A 26 -17.64 -19.94 12.60
N PHE A 27 -16.65 -20.79 12.42
CA PHE A 27 -15.48 -20.89 13.28
C PHE A 27 -14.26 -20.55 12.42
N ALA A 28 -13.58 -19.47 12.78
CA ALA A 28 -12.22 -19.22 12.34
C ALA A 28 -11.42 -20.51 12.60
N ALA A 29 -11.13 -21.26 11.54
CA ALA A 29 -10.22 -22.39 11.64
C ALA A 29 -8.83 -21.80 11.79
N ASN A 30 -8.34 -21.68 13.03
CA ASN A 30 -6.95 -21.36 13.27
C ASN A 30 -6.12 -22.51 12.74
N ASP A 31 -5.29 -22.23 11.74
CA ASP A 31 -4.20 -23.14 11.40
C ASP A 31 -3.17 -23.13 12.54
N GLU A 32 -2.33 -24.17 12.65
CA GLU A 32 -1.24 -24.25 13.62
C GLU A 32 -0.28 -23.04 13.53
N ALA A 33 -0.36 -22.23 12.47
CA ALA A 33 0.42 -21.04 12.22
C ALA A 33 -0.20 -19.73 12.81
N GLY A 34 -1.40 -19.80 13.45
CA GLY A 34 -1.99 -18.65 14.14
C GLY A 34 -2.72 -17.63 13.24
N TYR A 35 -3.09 -18.02 12.00
CA TYR A 35 -3.87 -17.17 11.09
C TYR A 35 -5.36 -17.50 11.17
N GLU A 36 -6.19 -16.48 11.09
CA GLU A 36 -7.63 -16.62 10.96
C GLU A 36 -8.02 -16.62 9.48
N LYS A 37 -8.76 -17.63 9.02
CA LYS A 37 -9.23 -17.71 7.64
C LYS A 37 -10.48 -16.86 7.45
N VAL A 38 -10.51 -16.10 6.36
CA VAL A 38 -11.62 -15.25 5.94
C VAL A 38 -12.06 -15.69 4.56
N CYS A 39 -13.35 -15.92 4.33
CA CYS A 39 -13.85 -16.23 3.00
C CYS A 39 -13.98 -14.95 2.17
N ILE A 40 -13.41 -14.97 0.97
CA ILE A 40 -13.50 -13.85 0.02
C ILE A 40 -14.50 -14.21 -1.07
N TYR A 41 -15.46 -13.34 -1.27
CA TYR A 41 -16.45 -13.43 -2.34
C TYR A 41 -16.27 -12.26 -3.29
N VAL A 42 -16.38 -12.51 -4.59
CA VAL A 42 -16.40 -11.49 -5.65
C VAL A 42 -17.76 -11.56 -6.32
N ASP A 43 -18.54 -10.48 -6.25
CA ASP A 43 -19.91 -10.40 -6.78
C ASP A 43 -20.82 -11.55 -6.31
N GLY A 44 -20.64 -11.97 -5.07
CA GLY A 44 -21.40 -13.04 -4.44
C GLY A 44 -20.92 -14.47 -4.73
N GLU A 45 -19.88 -14.64 -5.56
CA GLU A 45 -19.26 -15.93 -5.83
C GLU A 45 -18.01 -16.13 -4.97
N PHE A 46 -17.84 -17.33 -4.38
CA PHE A 46 -16.64 -17.64 -3.60
C PHE A 46 -15.41 -17.62 -4.49
N ASN A 47 -14.41 -16.82 -4.08
CA ASN A 47 -13.15 -16.69 -4.80
C ASN A 47 -12.01 -17.46 -4.11
N SER A 48 -11.68 -17.11 -2.88
CA SER A 48 -10.52 -17.63 -2.18
C SER A 48 -10.64 -17.49 -0.66
N TYR A 49 -9.66 -18.01 0.05
CA TYR A 49 -9.48 -17.70 1.47
C TYR A 49 -8.45 -16.59 1.61
N GLY A 50 -8.82 -15.52 2.33
CA GLY A 50 -7.89 -14.55 2.88
C GLY A 50 -7.34 -15.04 4.22
N LEU A 51 -6.20 -14.48 4.62
CA LEU A 51 -5.53 -14.74 5.88
C LEU A 51 -5.53 -13.46 6.71
N LYS A 52 -6.27 -13.47 7.83
CA LYS A 52 -6.31 -12.33 8.74
C LYS A 52 -5.17 -12.46 9.76
N VAL A 53 -4.33 -11.44 9.78
CA VAL A 53 -3.24 -11.26 10.75
C VAL A 53 -3.47 -9.93 11.44
N ASN A 54 -3.69 -9.94 12.73
CA ASN A 54 -4.07 -8.75 13.49
C ASN A 54 -5.32 -8.07 12.90
N THR A 55 -5.16 -6.85 12.39
CA THR A 55 -6.23 -6.05 11.78
C THR A 55 -6.23 -6.09 10.25
N THR A 56 -5.27 -6.77 9.63
CA THR A 56 -5.09 -6.82 8.18
C THR A 56 -5.51 -8.18 7.63
N THR A 57 -6.28 -8.19 6.55
CA THR A 57 -6.58 -9.41 5.77
C THR A 57 -5.74 -9.38 4.50
N TYR A 58 -4.95 -10.43 4.33
CA TYR A 58 -4.12 -10.66 3.15
C TYR A 58 -4.84 -11.62 2.21
N VAL A 59 -4.73 -11.37 0.92
CA VAL A 59 -5.33 -12.23 -0.13
C VAL A 59 -4.26 -12.70 -1.10
N PRO A 60 -4.36 -13.93 -1.65
CA PRO A 60 -3.51 -14.38 -2.73
C PRO A 60 -3.71 -13.48 -3.95
N ILE A 61 -2.66 -12.76 -4.36
CA ILE A 61 -2.74 -11.78 -5.45
C ILE A 61 -3.25 -12.41 -6.76
N ARG A 62 -2.80 -13.63 -7.10
CA ARG A 62 -3.24 -14.36 -8.28
C ARG A 62 -4.74 -14.62 -8.27
N ALA A 63 -5.25 -15.25 -7.21
CA ALA A 63 -6.67 -15.61 -7.13
C ALA A 63 -7.59 -14.38 -7.18
N PHE A 64 -7.17 -13.29 -6.52
CA PHE A 64 -7.92 -12.04 -6.52
C PHE A 64 -7.94 -11.39 -7.91
N CYS A 65 -6.78 -11.25 -8.55
CA CYS A 65 -6.67 -10.55 -9.84
C CYS A 65 -7.28 -11.36 -11.00
N GLU A 66 -7.12 -12.70 -11.01
CA GLU A 66 -7.75 -13.57 -12.03
C GLU A 66 -9.28 -13.53 -11.94
N ALA A 67 -9.87 -13.39 -10.74
CA ALA A 67 -11.32 -13.17 -10.57
C ALA A 67 -11.80 -11.84 -11.19
N LEU A 68 -10.92 -10.86 -11.28
CA LEU A 68 -11.14 -9.57 -11.94
C LEU A 68 -10.72 -9.58 -13.43
N SER A 69 -10.53 -10.78 -14.02
CA SER A 69 -10.16 -10.99 -15.42
C SER A 69 -8.77 -10.47 -15.82
N ALA A 70 -7.86 -10.28 -14.87
CA ALA A 70 -6.48 -9.92 -15.15
C ALA A 70 -5.61 -11.19 -15.34
N GLU A 71 -4.56 -11.08 -16.14
CA GLU A 71 -3.54 -12.12 -16.33
C GLU A 71 -2.45 -11.97 -15.25
N VAL A 72 -1.99 -13.07 -14.64
CA VAL A 72 -1.02 -13.03 -13.54
C VAL A 72 0.16 -13.94 -13.82
N ASP A 73 1.33 -13.34 -13.95
CA ASP A 73 2.62 -14.00 -14.13
C ASP A 73 3.47 -13.96 -12.86
N TRP A 74 4.34 -14.95 -12.71
CA TRP A 74 5.32 -15.03 -11.63
C TRP A 74 6.72 -15.19 -12.22
N ASN A 75 7.61 -14.27 -11.85
CA ASN A 75 9.05 -14.40 -12.12
C ASN A 75 9.77 -14.89 -10.86
N GLY A 76 10.27 -16.11 -10.90
CA GLY A 76 10.99 -16.71 -9.76
C GLY A 76 12.43 -16.19 -9.58
N ASP A 77 13.02 -15.53 -10.58
CA ASP A 77 14.40 -15.05 -10.51
C ASP A 77 14.52 -13.80 -9.63
N ASP A 78 13.50 -12.94 -9.64
CA ASP A 78 13.43 -11.71 -8.84
C ASP A 78 12.27 -11.70 -7.83
N SER A 79 11.53 -12.82 -7.72
CA SER A 79 10.39 -12.98 -6.81
C SER A 79 9.28 -11.94 -7.02
N THR A 80 9.00 -11.59 -8.28
CA THR A 80 8.02 -10.57 -8.67
C THR A 80 6.78 -11.21 -9.28
N VAL A 81 5.61 -10.77 -8.81
CA VAL A 81 4.32 -10.98 -9.49
C VAL A 81 4.07 -9.80 -10.41
N THR A 82 3.72 -10.10 -11.67
CA THR A 82 3.22 -9.11 -12.63
C THR A 82 1.78 -9.45 -12.97
N VAL A 83 0.88 -8.49 -12.78
CA VAL A 83 -0.53 -8.57 -13.17
C VAL A 83 -0.72 -7.67 -14.38
N THR A 84 -1.23 -8.22 -15.47
CA THR A 84 -1.59 -7.48 -16.69
C THR A 84 -3.11 -7.40 -16.78
N ILE A 85 -3.66 -6.19 -16.82
CA ILE A 85 -5.09 -5.94 -16.82
C ILE A 85 -5.56 -5.69 -18.25
N GLU A 86 -4.85 -4.81 -18.94
CA GLU A 86 -4.99 -4.51 -20.37
C GLU A 86 -3.65 -4.06 -20.93
N GLU A 87 -3.54 -3.84 -22.24
CA GLU A 87 -2.27 -3.45 -22.85
C GLU A 87 -1.71 -2.16 -22.23
N GLY A 88 -0.53 -2.27 -21.61
CA GLY A 88 0.18 -1.17 -20.96
C GLY A 88 -0.22 -0.90 -19.49
N VAL A 89 -1.25 -1.58 -18.96
CA VAL A 89 -1.70 -1.39 -17.58
C VAL A 89 -1.30 -2.59 -16.73
N THR A 90 -0.38 -2.38 -15.83
CA THR A 90 0.19 -3.46 -14.99
C THR A 90 0.20 -3.13 -13.51
N ILE A 91 0.18 -4.21 -12.71
CA ILE A 91 0.53 -4.17 -11.28
C ILE A 91 1.78 -5.02 -11.10
N THR A 92 2.77 -4.53 -10.38
CA THR A 92 3.94 -5.31 -9.96
C THR A 92 4.04 -5.34 -8.44
N ALA A 93 4.37 -6.51 -7.91
CA ALA A 93 4.56 -6.74 -6.48
C ALA A 93 5.72 -7.72 -6.28
N THR A 94 6.83 -7.24 -5.72
CA THR A 94 8.02 -8.05 -5.42
C THR A 94 7.98 -8.48 -3.96
N VAL A 95 8.24 -9.75 -3.69
CA VAL A 95 8.26 -10.26 -2.30
C VAL A 95 9.29 -9.49 -1.48
N ASP A 96 8.92 -9.15 -0.24
CA ASP A 96 9.66 -8.33 0.73
C ASP A 96 9.67 -6.82 0.44
N ASP A 97 9.22 -6.34 -0.73
CA ASP A 97 9.03 -4.91 -0.95
C ASP A 97 7.85 -4.37 -0.13
N GLN A 98 8.02 -3.18 0.46
CA GLN A 98 6.98 -2.50 1.24
C GLN A 98 6.02 -1.66 0.36
N TYR A 99 5.90 -2.01 -0.90
CA TYR A 99 4.98 -1.36 -1.84
C TYR A 99 4.60 -2.31 -2.98
N MET A 100 3.52 -1.97 -3.67
CA MET A 100 3.24 -2.47 -5.00
C MET A 100 3.09 -1.29 -5.96
N CYS A 101 3.52 -1.47 -7.21
CA CYS A 101 3.37 -0.46 -8.25
C CYS A 101 2.15 -0.80 -9.11
N VAL A 102 1.23 0.14 -9.22
CA VAL A 102 -0.03 0.01 -9.98
C VAL A 102 -0.04 1.09 -11.04
N ASN A 103 0.16 0.75 -12.31
CA ASN A 103 0.15 1.70 -13.41
C ASN A 103 1.06 2.93 -13.16
N GLY A 104 2.24 2.71 -12.57
CA GLY A 104 3.19 3.76 -12.22
C GLY A 104 2.92 4.50 -10.89
N ARG A 105 1.83 4.16 -10.19
CA ARG A 105 1.51 4.64 -8.83
C ARG A 105 1.99 3.66 -7.77
N TYR A 106 2.42 4.16 -6.61
CA TYR A 106 3.05 3.33 -5.58
C TYR A 106 2.19 3.27 -4.33
N LEU A 107 1.59 2.09 -4.08
CA LEU A 107 0.75 1.83 -2.91
C LEU A 107 1.60 1.21 -1.80
N TYR A 108 1.63 1.86 -0.63
CA TYR A 108 2.46 1.43 0.50
C TYR A 108 1.87 0.21 1.22
N LEU A 109 2.72 -0.74 1.53
CA LEU A 109 2.41 -1.99 2.24
C LEU A 109 3.32 -2.06 3.48
N PRO A 110 2.87 -1.63 4.66
CA PRO A 110 3.73 -1.58 5.86
C PRO A 110 4.44 -2.90 6.19
N ASP A 111 3.71 -4.01 6.04
CA ASP A 111 4.23 -5.36 6.30
C ASP A 111 4.87 -6.01 5.05
N GLY A 112 4.89 -5.29 3.93
CA GLY A 112 5.43 -5.75 2.65
C GLY A 112 4.54 -6.72 1.88
N VAL A 113 5.04 -7.12 0.72
CA VAL A 113 4.52 -8.22 -0.09
C VAL A 113 5.03 -9.52 0.51
N ILE A 114 4.13 -10.43 0.91
CA ILE A 114 4.50 -11.59 1.70
C ILE A 114 4.37 -12.88 0.88
N ALA A 115 5.41 -13.73 0.94
CA ALA A 115 5.32 -15.12 0.47
C ALA A 115 4.86 -16.01 1.62
N MET A 116 3.67 -16.58 1.52
CA MET A 116 3.07 -17.38 2.60
C MET A 116 2.32 -18.60 2.05
N ALA A 117 2.58 -19.77 2.61
CA ALA A 117 1.91 -21.03 2.26
C ALA A 117 1.92 -21.35 0.75
N GLY A 118 2.96 -20.93 0.02
CA GLY A 118 3.11 -21.11 -1.42
C GLY A 118 2.37 -20.08 -2.29
N TYR A 119 1.86 -19.03 -1.68
CA TYR A 119 1.21 -17.90 -2.35
C TYR A 119 1.95 -16.60 -2.09
N VAL A 120 1.88 -15.68 -3.04
CA VAL A 120 2.20 -14.27 -2.80
C VAL A 120 0.91 -13.57 -2.37
N VAL A 121 0.94 -12.95 -1.20
CA VAL A 121 -0.23 -12.31 -0.59
C VAL A 121 0.02 -10.82 -0.35
N VAL A 122 -1.02 -10.03 -0.50
CA VAL A 122 -1.03 -8.58 -0.26
C VAL A 122 -2.25 -8.18 0.55
N PRO A 123 -2.24 -7.04 1.26
CA PRO A 123 -3.42 -6.53 1.96
C PRO A 123 -4.59 -6.32 0.99
N ILE A 124 -5.76 -6.88 1.31
CA ILE A 124 -6.93 -6.81 0.44
C ILE A 124 -7.37 -5.37 0.12
N ARG A 125 -7.18 -4.44 1.05
CA ARG A 125 -7.57 -3.04 0.84
C ARG A 125 -6.74 -2.37 -0.26
N GLU A 126 -5.44 -2.65 -0.30
CA GLU A 126 -4.55 -2.04 -1.28
C GLU A 126 -4.77 -2.64 -2.68
N ILE A 127 -4.96 -3.95 -2.78
CA ILE A 127 -5.28 -4.55 -4.08
C ILE A 127 -6.70 -4.17 -4.56
N ALA A 128 -7.68 -4.02 -3.65
CA ALA A 128 -9.01 -3.50 -3.98
C ALA A 128 -8.95 -2.04 -4.46
N ARG A 129 -8.11 -1.20 -3.83
CA ARG A 129 -7.84 0.16 -4.27
C ARG A 129 -7.26 0.20 -5.69
N ALA A 130 -6.33 -0.71 -6.01
CA ALA A 130 -5.73 -0.81 -7.35
C ALA A 130 -6.77 -0.98 -8.47
N PHE A 131 -7.85 -1.70 -8.18
CA PHE A 131 -8.96 -1.96 -9.11
C PHE A 131 -10.19 -1.08 -8.86
N ASN A 132 -10.12 -0.12 -7.94
CA ASN A 132 -11.25 0.73 -7.53
C ASN A 132 -12.53 -0.08 -7.22
N VAL A 133 -12.37 -1.27 -6.61
CA VAL A 133 -13.48 -2.10 -6.17
C VAL A 133 -13.80 -1.85 -4.70
N SER A 134 -15.07 -1.92 -4.34
CA SER A 134 -15.47 -1.80 -2.94
C SER A 134 -15.37 -3.15 -2.23
N ILE A 135 -15.01 -3.10 -0.94
CA ILE A 135 -14.94 -4.27 -0.07
C ILE A 135 -15.81 -4.06 1.17
N GLU A 136 -16.59 -5.06 1.53
CA GLU A 136 -17.45 -5.05 2.71
C GLU A 136 -17.08 -6.24 3.61
N TRP A 137 -16.73 -5.93 4.86
CA TRP A 137 -16.45 -6.92 5.90
C TRP A 137 -17.72 -7.31 6.65
N ASN A 138 -18.02 -8.60 6.73
CA ASN A 138 -19.06 -9.15 7.57
C ASN A 138 -18.43 -9.93 8.73
N ALA A 139 -18.61 -9.42 9.94
CA ALA A 139 -18.04 -10.00 11.16
C ALA A 139 -18.82 -11.23 11.67
N ASP A 140 -20.09 -11.40 11.27
CA ASP A 140 -20.95 -12.49 11.77
C ASP A 140 -20.55 -13.83 11.16
N ASP A 141 -20.12 -13.83 9.90
CA ASP A 141 -19.76 -15.03 9.14
C ASP A 141 -18.30 -15.05 8.65
N TRP A 142 -17.51 -14.04 9.03
CA TRP A 142 -16.09 -13.92 8.67
C TRP A 142 -15.87 -13.93 7.16
N THR A 143 -16.63 -13.09 6.46
CA THR A 143 -16.55 -12.95 5.01
C THR A 143 -16.14 -11.53 4.61
N ILE A 144 -15.51 -11.43 3.45
CA ILE A 144 -15.34 -10.17 2.72
C ILE A 144 -16.04 -10.32 1.39
N ASN A 145 -16.93 -9.37 1.09
CA ASN A 145 -17.57 -9.25 -0.21
C ASN A 145 -16.88 -8.14 -1.00
N VAL A 146 -16.43 -8.47 -2.19
CA VAL A 146 -15.86 -7.55 -3.18
C VAL A 146 -16.93 -7.29 -4.23
N ASN A 147 -17.23 -6.00 -4.47
CA ASN A 147 -18.18 -5.59 -5.50
C ASN A 147 -17.43 -4.90 -6.63
N THR A 148 -17.63 -5.39 -7.86
CA THR A 148 -16.93 -4.93 -9.06
C THR A 148 -17.78 -3.99 -9.93
N GLU A 149 -18.97 -3.58 -9.52
CA GLU A 149 -19.91 -2.77 -10.32
C GLU A 149 -19.27 -1.50 -10.92
N ASN A 150 -18.36 -0.86 -10.17
CA ASN A 150 -17.66 0.37 -10.61
C ASN A 150 -16.15 0.13 -10.80
N MET A 151 -15.75 -1.11 -11.10
CA MET A 151 -14.35 -1.46 -11.28
C MET A 151 -13.69 -0.59 -12.35
N SER A 152 -12.55 -0.03 -12.02
CA SER A 152 -11.65 0.67 -12.92
C SER A 152 -10.23 0.58 -12.37
N VAL A 153 -9.23 0.59 -13.22
CA VAL A 153 -7.85 0.63 -12.72
C VAL A 153 -7.48 2.05 -12.37
N LEU A 154 -6.59 2.22 -11.38
CA LEU A 154 -6.02 3.53 -11.07
C LEU A 154 -5.41 4.15 -12.32
N GLU A 155 -5.66 5.43 -12.54
CA GLU A 155 -5.03 6.20 -13.61
C GLU A 155 -3.50 6.10 -13.55
N SER A 156 -2.86 6.38 -14.69
CA SER A 156 -1.39 6.34 -14.78
C SER A 156 -0.74 7.31 -13.80
N GLY A 157 0.37 6.87 -13.19
CA GLY A 157 1.22 7.73 -12.38
C GLY A 157 1.72 8.98 -13.14
N ASP A 158 1.91 8.86 -14.45
CA ASP A 158 2.33 9.99 -15.29
C ASP A 158 1.27 11.10 -15.38
N SER A 159 -0.02 10.77 -15.21
CA SER A 159 -1.10 11.76 -15.17
C SER A 159 -1.51 12.15 -13.76
N PHE A 160 -1.23 11.30 -12.77
CA PHE A 160 -1.64 11.52 -11.39
C PHE A 160 -0.70 12.43 -10.62
N TYR A 161 0.62 12.22 -10.75
CA TYR A 161 1.60 13.03 -10.02
C TYR A 161 1.89 14.33 -10.75
N ASP A 162 1.78 15.46 -10.04
CA ASP A 162 2.33 16.73 -10.51
C ASP A 162 3.86 16.66 -10.55
N GLU A 163 4.47 17.04 -11.67
CA GLU A 163 5.92 16.91 -11.88
C GLU A 163 6.73 17.79 -10.91
N ASP A 164 6.27 19.01 -10.60
CA ASP A 164 6.96 19.92 -9.69
C ASP A 164 6.85 19.43 -8.24
N GLU A 165 5.68 18.97 -7.81
CA GLU A 165 5.49 18.38 -6.48
C GLU A 165 6.35 17.12 -6.28
N LEU A 166 6.37 16.24 -7.28
CA LEU A 166 7.18 15.03 -7.26
C LEU A 166 8.67 15.34 -7.23
N TYR A 167 9.10 16.33 -8.01
CA TYR A 167 10.49 16.82 -8.02
C TYR A 167 10.90 17.29 -6.62
N TRP A 168 10.20 18.26 -6.06
CA TRP A 168 10.57 18.86 -4.76
C TRP A 168 10.50 17.84 -3.63
N MET A 169 9.47 16.99 -3.61
CA MET A 169 9.32 15.94 -2.60
C MET A 169 10.48 14.93 -2.68
N SER A 170 10.85 14.49 -3.89
CA SER A 170 11.96 13.56 -4.08
C SER A 170 13.29 14.15 -3.65
N GLN A 171 13.53 15.42 -3.95
CA GLN A 171 14.76 16.13 -3.57
C GLN A 171 14.92 16.23 -2.06
N ILE A 172 13.87 16.66 -1.35
CA ILE A 172 13.98 16.83 0.11
C ILE A 172 14.09 15.49 0.84
N ILE A 173 13.33 14.47 0.42
CA ILE A 173 13.44 13.12 1.00
C ILE A 173 14.85 12.56 0.80
N TYR A 174 15.42 12.72 -0.39
CA TYR A 174 16.80 12.28 -0.64
C TYR A 174 17.81 13.00 0.20
N ALA A 175 17.67 14.32 0.35
CA ALA A 175 18.60 15.17 1.10
C ALA A 175 18.63 14.87 2.61
N GLU A 176 17.45 14.58 3.19
CA GLU A 176 17.28 14.38 4.64
C GLU A 176 17.30 12.90 5.06
N ALA A 177 16.85 11.99 4.19
CA ALA A 177 16.64 10.60 4.54
C ALA A 177 17.07 9.60 3.45
N GLY A 178 17.82 10.00 2.43
CA GLY A 178 18.16 9.17 1.27
C GLY A 178 18.95 7.89 1.57
N ASN A 179 19.46 7.71 2.78
CA ASN A 179 20.13 6.52 3.29
C ASN A 179 19.29 5.73 4.30
N GLN A 180 18.05 6.17 4.58
CA GLN A 180 17.15 5.50 5.51
C GLN A 180 16.35 4.39 4.79
N PRO A 181 15.79 3.41 5.53
CA PRO A 181 14.74 2.55 5.01
C PRO A 181 13.50 3.35 4.54
N LEU A 182 12.69 2.73 3.66
CA LEU A 182 11.53 3.37 3.01
C LEU A 182 10.59 4.08 4.01
N GLU A 183 10.28 3.45 5.14
CA GLU A 183 9.40 4.03 6.17
C GLU A 183 9.95 5.36 6.73
N GLY A 184 11.27 5.44 6.95
CA GLY A 184 11.93 6.67 7.40
C GLY A 184 11.91 7.77 6.33
N MET A 185 12.09 7.40 5.07
CA MET A 185 11.95 8.31 3.92
C MET A 185 10.53 8.87 3.82
N ILE A 186 9.52 8.00 3.93
CA ILE A 186 8.10 8.39 3.95
C ILE A 186 7.84 9.36 5.11
N GLY A 187 8.37 9.06 6.30
CA GLY A 187 8.20 9.92 7.48
C GLY A 187 8.69 11.36 7.26
N VAL A 188 9.84 11.55 6.61
CA VAL A 188 10.33 12.88 6.26
C VAL A 188 9.41 13.57 5.26
N GLY A 189 8.96 12.87 4.21
CA GLY A 189 8.00 13.41 3.26
C GLY A 189 6.66 13.78 3.91
N ASN A 190 6.19 12.98 4.87
CA ASN A 190 4.96 13.27 5.60
C ASN A 190 5.03 14.55 6.44
N VAL A 191 6.20 14.91 6.99
CA VAL A 191 6.34 16.22 7.65
C VAL A 191 6.10 17.36 6.65
N VAL A 192 6.55 17.21 5.40
CA VAL A 192 6.28 18.23 4.36
C VAL A 192 4.78 18.28 4.03
N THR A 193 4.14 17.15 3.77
CA THR A 193 2.69 17.12 3.47
C THR A 193 1.83 17.57 4.64
N ASN A 194 2.20 17.25 5.89
CA ASN A 194 1.52 17.73 7.08
C ASN A 194 1.64 19.26 7.23
N ARG A 195 2.81 19.83 6.94
CA ARG A 195 3.00 21.28 6.95
C ARG A 195 2.15 21.97 5.89
N VAL A 196 2.06 21.42 4.68
CA VAL A 196 1.16 21.95 3.63
C VAL A 196 -0.30 21.98 4.09
N ALA A 197 -0.70 20.98 4.91
CA ALA A 197 -2.05 20.89 5.45
C ALA A 197 -2.30 21.76 6.69
N ASP A 198 -1.26 22.32 7.31
CA ASP A 198 -1.33 23.14 8.53
C ASP A 198 -1.35 24.64 8.21
N GLU A 199 -2.34 25.38 8.71
CA GLU A 199 -2.55 26.81 8.44
C GLU A 199 -1.38 27.73 8.85
N THR A 200 -0.42 27.23 9.65
CA THR A 200 0.75 28.01 10.11
C THR A 200 1.94 27.91 9.16
N PHE A 201 1.86 27.08 8.14
CA PHE A 201 2.88 26.88 7.11
C PHE A 201 2.37 27.32 5.74
N PRO A 202 3.25 27.42 4.73
CA PRO A 202 2.82 27.62 3.34
C PRO A 202 1.98 26.46 2.82
N ASP A 203 1.16 26.71 1.81
CA ASP A 203 0.16 25.82 1.21
C ASP A 203 0.65 25.06 -0.03
N THR A 204 1.97 25.14 -0.34
CA THR A 204 2.58 24.33 -1.41
C THR A 204 3.81 23.57 -0.92
N ILE A 205 4.11 22.45 -1.54
CA ILE A 205 5.28 21.62 -1.22
C ILE A 205 6.57 22.44 -1.41
N GLU A 206 6.70 23.13 -2.55
CA GLU A 206 7.86 23.98 -2.84
C GLU A 206 8.07 25.06 -1.76
N ASP A 207 7.03 25.80 -1.41
CA ASP A 207 7.13 26.89 -0.44
C ASP A 207 7.45 26.39 0.97
N VAL A 208 6.90 25.25 1.38
CA VAL A 208 7.25 24.58 2.66
C VAL A 208 8.73 24.20 2.68
N ILE A 209 9.22 23.58 1.60
CA ILE A 209 10.62 23.16 1.49
C ILE A 209 11.56 24.37 1.45
N CYS A 210 11.18 25.41 0.69
CA CYS A 210 11.99 26.61 0.48
C CYS A 210 11.90 27.65 1.61
N GLN A 211 11.13 27.39 2.68
CA GLN A 211 11.08 28.31 3.83
C GLN A 211 12.50 28.59 4.41
N PRO A 212 12.85 29.83 4.64
CA PRO A 212 14.17 30.18 5.17
C PRO A 212 14.48 29.50 6.51
N GLY A 213 15.58 28.75 6.57
CA GLY A 213 16.06 28.10 7.80
C GLY A 213 15.34 26.85 8.23
N GLN A 214 14.45 26.28 7.38
CA GLN A 214 13.77 25.01 7.69
C GLN A 214 14.62 23.80 7.29
N PHE A 215 15.24 23.84 6.13
CA PHE A 215 16.05 22.74 5.61
C PHE A 215 17.45 23.21 5.20
N ASP A 216 18.48 22.60 5.78
CA ASP A 216 19.88 22.94 5.48
C ASP A 216 20.25 22.75 4.01
N PRO A 217 19.80 21.68 3.31
CA PRO A 217 20.09 21.49 1.88
C PRO A 217 19.56 22.60 0.98
N VAL A 218 18.49 23.28 1.36
CA VAL A 218 17.95 24.44 0.65
C VAL A 218 18.80 25.67 0.95
N THR A 219 19.11 25.89 2.22
CA THR A 219 19.88 27.05 2.67
C THR A 219 21.29 27.13 2.02
N ASN A 220 21.96 25.97 1.91
CA ASN A 220 23.28 25.84 1.28
C ASN A 220 23.22 25.59 -0.23
N LYS A 221 22.01 25.52 -0.83
CA LYS A 221 21.74 25.29 -2.24
C LYS A 221 22.16 23.92 -2.78
N ALA A 222 22.49 22.95 -1.92
CA ALA A 222 22.87 21.61 -2.34
C ALA A 222 21.71 20.88 -3.03
N ILE A 223 20.46 21.11 -2.58
CA ILE A 223 19.24 20.48 -3.11
C ILE A 223 19.11 20.59 -4.64
N TYR A 224 19.57 21.71 -5.25
CA TYR A 224 19.46 21.93 -6.69
C TYR A 224 20.44 21.14 -7.55
N SER A 225 21.44 20.49 -6.93
CA SER A 225 22.46 19.69 -7.61
C SER A 225 22.41 18.20 -7.27
N MET A 226 21.48 17.80 -6.41
CA MET A 226 21.29 16.42 -6.02
C MET A 226 20.51 15.64 -7.10
N THR A 227 20.77 14.35 -7.18
CA THR A 227 19.98 13.41 -7.99
C THR A 227 19.39 12.39 -7.03
N PRO A 228 18.08 12.46 -6.74
CA PRO A 228 17.42 11.48 -5.87
C PRO A 228 17.64 10.06 -6.35
N ASN A 229 17.87 9.14 -5.42
CA ASN A 229 17.87 7.72 -5.76
C ASN A 229 16.44 7.23 -6.00
N GLU A 230 16.31 6.05 -6.62
CA GLU A 230 15.03 5.45 -6.96
C GLU A 230 14.08 5.35 -5.76
N MET A 231 14.61 4.91 -4.61
CA MET A 231 13.80 4.71 -3.41
C MET A 231 13.26 6.04 -2.83
N SER A 232 14.00 7.14 -2.97
CA SER A 232 13.50 8.48 -2.58
C SER A 232 12.36 8.95 -3.49
N VAL A 233 12.40 8.60 -4.77
CA VAL A 233 11.29 8.87 -5.71
C VAL A 233 10.07 8.00 -5.37
N VAL A 234 10.28 6.72 -5.05
CA VAL A 234 9.20 5.82 -4.57
C VAL A 234 8.56 6.37 -3.30
N ALA A 235 9.37 6.79 -2.30
CA ALA A 235 8.87 7.39 -1.07
C ALA A 235 8.07 8.68 -1.31
N ALA A 236 8.55 9.54 -2.22
CA ALA A 236 7.83 10.76 -2.62
C ALA A 236 6.45 10.42 -3.21
N LYS A 237 6.38 9.47 -4.14
CA LYS A 237 5.13 9.00 -4.73
C LYS A 237 4.18 8.45 -3.67
N ILE A 238 4.68 7.64 -2.73
CA ILE A 238 3.88 7.10 -1.61
C ILE A 238 3.31 8.23 -0.72
N CYS A 239 4.09 9.29 -0.43
CA CYS A 239 3.57 10.45 0.30
C CYS A 239 2.47 11.17 -0.48
N LEU A 240 2.65 11.34 -1.81
CA LEU A 240 1.66 11.97 -2.69
C LEU A 240 0.39 11.10 -2.88
N GLU A 241 0.47 9.78 -2.63
CA GLU A 241 -0.70 8.90 -2.53
C GLU A 241 -1.50 9.10 -1.24
N GLY A 242 -0.99 9.88 -0.29
CA GLY A 242 -1.64 10.20 0.97
C GLY A 242 -1.31 9.23 2.12
N TYR A 243 -0.33 8.34 1.96
CA TYR A 243 0.12 7.51 3.08
C TYR A 243 0.91 8.32 4.09
N ASN A 244 0.64 8.08 5.37
CA ASN A 244 1.28 8.79 6.48
C ASN A 244 1.70 7.81 7.58
N THR A 245 2.99 7.82 7.91
CA THR A 245 3.61 6.94 8.90
C THR A 245 3.94 7.65 10.22
N VAL A 246 3.82 8.99 10.27
CA VAL A 246 4.22 9.83 11.41
C VAL A 246 3.07 10.66 12.01
N GLY A 247 1.81 10.32 11.65
CA GLY A 247 0.64 11.06 12.12
C GLY A 247 0.70 12.54 11.73
N ASP A 248 0.36 13.44 12.64
CA ASP A 248 0.30 14.88 12.44
C ASP A 248 1.63 15.61 12.75
N SER A 249 2.77 14.91 12.68
CA SER A 249 4.09 15.47 12.99
C SER A 249 4.47 16.60 12.02
N LEU A 250 4.89 17.74 12.58
CA LEU A 250 5.33 18.92 11.86
C LEU A 250 6.84 19.11 11.93
N PHE A 251 7.55 18.35 12.78
CA PHE A 251 8.98 18.47 13.02
C PHE A 251 9.63 17.11 13.13
N PHE A 252 10.89 17.03 12.74
CA PHE A 252 11.74 15.89 13.04
C PHE A 252 13.15 16.33 13.41
N VAL A 253 13.86 15.45 14.11
CA VAL A 253 15.26 15.65 14.48
C VAL A 253 15.97 14.31 14.50
N ASN A 254 17.22 14.29 14.06
CA ASN A 254 18.07 13.10 14.27
C ASN A 254 18.64 13.17 15.69
N PRO A 255 18.28 12.25 16.61
CA PRO A 255 18.74 12.25 18.01
C PRO A 255 20.25 12.12 18.18
N ALA A 256 20.97 11.59 17.19
CA ALA A 256 22.42 11.44 17.26
C ALA A 256 23.16 12.75 16.98
N THR A 257 22.55 13.69 16.27
CA THR A 257 23.20 14.95 15.82
C THR A 257 22.47 16.21 16.29
N GLY A 258 21.19 16.11 16.63
CA GLY A 258 20.35 17.24 17.03
C GLY A 258 20.09 17.32 18.52
N SER A 259 19.57 18.48 18.97
CA SER A 259 19.23 18.74 20.39
C SER A 259 17.81 18.22 20.72
N VAL A 260 17.68 16.93 20.97
CA VAL A 260 16.39 16.30 21.36
C VAL A 260 15.78 16.96 22.59
N SER A 261 16.61 17.37 23.57
CA SER A 261 16.12 18.01 24.81
C SER A 261 15.35 19.30 24.58
N TRP A 262 15.68 20.04 23.52
CA TRP A 262 14.91 21.23 23.14
C TRP A 262 13.53 20.83 22.60
N PHE A 263 13.48 19.83 21.71
CA PHE A 263 12.21 19.31 21.18
C PHE A 263 11.33 18.75 22.28
N ASP A 264 11.86 17.90 23.16
CA ASP A 264 11.11 17.29 24.28
C ASP A 264 10.50 18.32 25.22
N SER A 265 11.11 19.51 25.34
CA SER A 265 10.61 20.56 26.22
C SER A 265 9.64 21.55 25.55
N HIS A 266 9.56 21.57 24.20
CA HIS A 266 8.75 22.54 23.46
C HIS A 266 7.75 21.93 22.49
N ARG A 267 7.81 20.62 22.24
CA ARG A 267 7.02 19.90 21.26
C ARG A 267 6.45 18.62 21.84
N THR A 268 5.39 18.11 21.24
CA THR A 268 4.84 16.81 21.61
C THR A 268 5.51 15.71 20.78
N TYR A 269 6.19 14.79 21.45
CA TYR A 269 6.76 13.60 20.80
C TYR A 269 5.64 12.71 20.24
N VAL A 270 5.80 12.26 18.99
CA VAL A 270 4.86 11.37 18.30
C VAL A 270 5.45 9.96 18.18
N CYS A 271 6.56 9.81 17.46
CA CYS A 271 7.21 8.52 17.25
C CYS A 271 8.69 8.68 16.88
N THR A 272 9.39 7.57 16.87
CA THR A 272 10.73 7.48 16.24
C THR A 272 10.69 6.44 15.15
N LEU A 273 11.09 6.82 13.95
CA LEU A 273 11.31 5.94 12.82
C LEU A 273 12.77 6.04 12.42
N GLN A 274 13.47 4.91 12.48
CA GLN A 274 14.90 4.81 12.16
C GLN A 274 15.73 5.87 12.90
N ASP A 275 16.41 6.76 12.17
CA ASP A 275 17.30 7.76 12.74
C ASP A 275 16.58 9.07 13.08
N HIS A 276 15.25 9.17 12.93
CA HIS A 276 14.51 10.40 13.18
C HIS A 276 13.46 10.26 14.27
N ALA A 277 13.43 11.21 15.21
CA ALA A 277 12.35 11.42 16.15
C ALA A 277 11.41 12.50 15.62
N PHE A 278 10.12 12.24 15.62
CA PHE A 278 9.05 13.06 15.04
C PHE A 278 8.23 13.73 16.14
N TYR A 279 7.85 14.99 15.92
CA TYR A 279 7.17 15.84 16.90
C TYR A 279 6.09 16.70 16.23
N ASN A 280 5.09 17.05 17.04
CA ASN A 280 4.06 18.02 16.71
C ASN A 280 4.19 19.30 17.54
#